data_d659a05d3736fda18d85765d4bb60c81
#
_entry.id   d659a05d3736fda18d85765d4bb60c81
#
_cell.length_a   1.000
_cell.length_b   1.000
_cell.length_c   1.000
_cell.angle_alpha   90.00
_cell.angle_beta   90.00
_cell.angle_gamma   90.00
#
_symmetry.space_group_name_H-M   'P 1'
#
loop_
_entity.id
_entity.type
_entity.pdbx_description
1 polymer ?
#
loop_
_entity_poly.entity_id
_entity_poly.type
_entity_poly.pdbx_seq_one_letter_code
_entity_poly.pdbx_strand_id
1 'polypeptide(L)'
;IEDNLYDRLASRYTKALARSMSNAKQVKAVEPLIQGLPTTDNFDSGDGVSLFNTSHPTVAGTFQNTLTTQADLNETSLEQSLIDIGQMTDERGLRIAARGVKMIIPSELQFTAERLMKSQGRTGTADNDINAIVSMGMVPQGYRVNNYLTDTDAFYILTDIPNGMKMFNRAPLTTAMEGDFDTGNVRYKARERYSFGVSDPRGIFGVEGT
;
A
#
# COMPACT_ATOMS: atom_id res chain seq x y z
N ILE A 1 -0.07 -15.28 40.48
CA ILE A 1 1.25 -14.77 40.93
C ILE A 1 1.86 -15.73 41.95
N GLU A 2 1.07 -16.34 42.80
CA GLU A 2 1.53 -17.26 43.85
C GLU A 2 2.18 -18.56 43.36
N ASP A 3 1.90 -18.98 42.12
CA ASP A 3 2.39 -20.24 41.54
C ASP A 3 3.66 -20.12 40.67
N ASN A 4 4.50 -19.10 40.81
CA ASN A 4 5.75 -18.88 40.04
C ASN A 4 5.61 -18.92 38.51
N LEU A 5 4.40 -18.80 37.95
CA LEU A 5 4.14 -18.75 36.52
C LEU A 5 4.31 -17.33 35.94
N TYR A 6 4.57 -16.35 36.80
CA TYR A 6 4.64 -14.93 36.49
C TYR A 6 5.63 -14.62 35.34
N ASP A 7 6.85 -15.12 35.43
CA ASP A 7 7.88 -14.82 34.43
C ASP A 7 7.58 -15.40 33.05
N ARG A 8 6.93 -16.55 33.01
CA ARG A 8 6.63 -17.21 31.72
C ARG A 8 5.34 -16.75 31.09
N LEU A 9 4.28 -16.58 31.86
CA LEU A 9 2.96 -16.21 31.36
C LEU A 9 2.86 -14.70 31.09
N ALA A 10 3.25 -13.86 32.03
CA ALA A 10 3.18 -12.40 31.88
C ALA A 10 4.01 -11.90 30.70
N SER A 11 5.22 -12.42 30.52
CA SER A 11 6.06 -12.07 29.38
C SER A 11 5.49 -12.52 28.03
N ARG A 12 4.78 -13.64 27.99
CA ARG A 12 4.08 -14.11 26.78
C ARG A 12 2.89 -13.21 26.43
N TYR A 13 2.08 -12.81 27.41
CA TYR A 13 0.94 -11.93 27.18
C TYR A 13 1.34 -10.54 26.75
N THR A 14 2.40 -9.97 27.32
CA THR A 14 2.92 -8.65 26.88
C THR A 14 3.48 -8.69 25.47
N LYS A 15 4.18 -9.76 25.09
CA LYS A 15 4.65 -9.95 23.70
C LYS A 15 3.49 -10.17 22.73
N ALA A 16 2.45 -10.92 23.16
CA ALA A 16 1.24 -11.12 22.36
C ALA A 16 0.48 -9.80 22.14
N LEU A 17 0.36 -8.97 23.17
CA LEU A 17 -0.25 -7.63 23.07
C LEU A 17 0.52 -6.73 22.08
N ALA A 18 1.85 -6.66 22.18
CA ALA A 18 2.68 -5.89 21.27
C ALA A 18 2.55 -6.37 19.82
N ARG A 19 2.52 -7.68 19.61
CA ARG A 19 2.30 -8.28 18.27
C ARG A 19 0.92 -7.95 17.72
N SER A 20 -0.12 -8.04 18.55
CA SER A 20 -1.50 -7.69 18.18
C SER A 20 -1.60 -6.22 17.76
N MET A 21 -0.99 -5.29 18.50
CA MET A 21 -0.97 -3.87 18.14
C MET A 21 -0.22 -3.61 16.85
N SER A 22 0.93 -4.26 16.65
CA SER A 22 1.68 -4.17 15.39
C SER A 22 0.83 -4.69 14.22
N ASN A 23 0.15 -5.81 14.37
CA ASN A 23 -0.74 -6.37 13.36
C ASN A 23 -1.89 -5.41 13.03
N ALA A 24 -2.57 -4.88 14.04
CA ALA A 24 -3.65 -3.90 13.84
C ALA A 24 -3.18 -2.66 13.08
N LYS A 25 -1.95 -2.21 13.37
CA LYS A 25 -1.34 -1.07 12.67
C LYS A 25 -1.06 -1.37 11.20
N GLN A 26 -0.57 -2.57 10.88
CA GLN A 26 -0.34 -3.00 9.50
C GLN A 26 -1.66 -3.09 8.71
N VAL A 27 -2.69 -3.69 9.30
CA VAL A 27 -4.03 -3.76 8.69
C VAL A 27 -4.57 -2.36 8.41
N LYS A 28 -4.47 -1.45 9.38
CA LYS A 28 -4.91 -0.06 9.19
C LYS A 28 -4.07 0.72 8.17
N ALA A 29 -2.79 0.39 8.01
CA ALA A 29 -1.93 1.03 7.01
C ALA A 29 -2.33 0.68 5.57
N VAL A 30 -2.91 -0.49 5.37
CA VAL A 30 -3.30 -1.00 4.04
C VAL A 30 -4.75 -0.61 3.69
N GLU A 31 -5.56 -0.27 4.70
CA GLU A 31 -6.97 0.07 4.53
C GLU A 31 -7.25 1.13 3.43
N PRO A 32 -6.47 2.24 3.32
CA PRO A 32 -6.65 3.19 2.23
C PRO A 32 -6.45 2.60 0.83
N LEU A 33 -5.58 1.61 0.69
CA LEU A 33 -5.34 0.93 -0.59
C LEU A 33 -6.51 0.05 -0.98
N ILE A 34 -7.02 -0.73 -0.04
CA ILE A 34 -8.13 -1.67 -0.27
C ILE A 34 -9.43 -0.91 -0.50
N GLN A 35 -9.71 0.08 0.35
CA GLN A 35 -10.99 0.81 0.31
C GLN A 35 -11.03 1.92 -0.74
N GLY A 36 -9.90 2.31 -1.28
CA GLY A 36 -9.81 3.32 -2.33
C GLY A 36 -9.92 2.77 -3.76
N LEU A 37 -10.09 1.45 -3.93
CA LEU A 37 -10.28 0.84 -5.25
C LEU A 37 -11.64 1.20 -5.85
N PRO A 38 -11.78 1.23 -7.19
CA PRO A 38 -13.01 1.66 -7.86
C PRO A 38 -14.27 0.90 -7.44
N THR A 39 -14.17 -0.39 -7.14
CA THR A 39 -15.34 -1.20 -6.74
C THR A 39 -15.69 -1.04 -5.26
N THR A 40 -14.76 -0.70 -4.41
CA THR A 40 -15.02 -0.52 -2.97
C THR A 40 -15.45 0.90 -2.63
N ASP A 41 -14.83 1.91 -3.23
CA ASP A 41 -15.17 3.36 -3.15
C ASP A 41 -15.57 3.84 -1.74
N ASN A 42 -14.84 3.40 -0.73
CA ASN A 42 -15.09 3.76 0.68
C ASN A 42 -13.99 4.66 1.29
N PHE A 43 -12.99 5.03 0.48
CA PHE A 43 -11.92 5.91 0.89
C PHE A 43 -11.72 7.02 -0.15
N ASP A 44 -12.29 8.20 0.16
CA ASP A 44 -12.17 9.37 -0.68
C ASP A 44 -10.80 10.02 -0.53
N SER A 45 -10.24 10.46 -1.65
CA SER A 45 -9.16 11.43 -1.64
C SER A 45 -9.72 12.83 -1.33
N GLY A 46 -8.88 13.77 -0.96
CA GLY A 46 -9.33 15.11 -0.55
C GLY A 46 -10.08 15.93 -1.60
N ASP A 47 -10.22 15.42 -2.82
CA ASP A 47 -10.93 16.01 -3.96
C ASP A 47 -12.39 15.53 -4.10
N GLY A 48 -12.86 14.65 -3.21
CA GLY A 48 -14.24 14.18 -3.15
C GLY A 48 -14.58 13.02 -4.09
N VAL A 49 -13.54 12.35 -4.64
CA VAL A 49 -13.69 11.09 -5.37
C VAL A 49 -12.84 10.01 -4.70
N SER A 50 -13.10 8.73 -5.05
CA SER A 50 -12.31 7.61 -4.52
C SER A 50 -10.83 7.79 -4.78
N LEU A 51 -9.99 7.19 -3.93
CA LEU A 51 -8.54 7.32 -4.01
C LEU A 51 -7.99 6.91 -5.38
N PHE A 52 -8.52 5.84 -5.96
CA PHE A 52 -8.17 5.38 -7.31
C PHE A 52 -9.34 5.65 -8.26
N ASN A 53 -9.16 6.64 -9.12
CA ASN A 53 -10.20 7.08 -10.03
C ASN A 53 -9.62 7.44 -11.40
N THR A 54 -10.42 7.24 -12.43
CA THR A 54 -10.07 7.63 -13.80
C THR A 54 -10.28 9.13 -14.07
N SER A 55 -10.86 9.87 -13.12
CA SER A 55 -11.32 11.25 -13.33
C SER A 55 -11.20 12.09 -12.07
N HIS A 56 -10.00 12.23 -11.53
CA HIS A 56 -9.74 13.18 -10.44
C HIS A 56 -9.91 14.61 -10.93
N PRO A 57 -10.79 15.42 -10.31
CA PRO A 57 -11.05 16.78 -10.75
C PRO A 57 -9.86 17.70 -10.48
N THR A 58 -9.52 18.54 -11.44
CA THR A 58 -8.55 19.63 -11.32
C THR A 58 -9.13 20.90 -11.90
N VAL A 59 -8.50 22.06 -11.67
CA VAL A 59 -8.95 23.34 -12.21
C VAL A 59 -8.93 23.34 -13.77
N ALA A 60 -7.99 22.61 -14.38
CA ALA A 60 -7.83 22.59 -15.84
C ALA A 60 -8.45 21.37 -16.52
N GLY A 61 -9.04 20.43 -15.77
CA GLY A 61 -9.60 19.20 -16.33
C GLY A 61 -9.59 18.04 -15.33
N THR A 62 -9.14 16.88 -15.78
CA THR A 62 -9.05 15.69 -14.93
C THR A 62 -7.72 14.96 -15.16
N PHE A 63 -7.27 14.19 -14.16
CA PHE A 63 -6.21 13.21 -14.31
C PHE A 63 -6.69 11.84 -13.78
N GLN A 64 -5.99 10.80 -14.14
CA GLN A 64 -6.27 9.43 -13.67
C GLN A 64 -5.08 8.86 -12.90
N ASN A 65 -5.38 8.03 -11.91
CA ASN A 65 -4.39 7.25 -11.16
C ASN A 65 -4.79 5.76 -11.04
N THR A 66 -5.62 5.31 -11.95
CA THR A 66 -5.98 3.91 -12.18
C THR A 66 -6.13 3.66 -13.67
N LEU A 67 -6.11 2.40 -14.10
CA LEU A 67 -6.38 2.05 -15.49
C LEU A 67 -7.86 2.30 -15.83
N THR A 68 -8.12 2.79 -17.04
CA THR A 68 -9.48 2.97 -17.55
C THR A 68 -10.22 1.62 -17.68
N THR A 69 -9.51 0.59 -18.09
CA THR A 69 -9.99 -0.80 -18.07
C THR A 69 -9.11 -1.57 -17.09
N GLN A 70 -9.70 -2.05 -16.01
CA GLN A 70 -8.98 -2.83 -15.01
C GLN A 70 -8.44 -4.12 -15.64
N ALA A 71 -7.28 -4.55 -15.18
CA ALA A 71 -6.61 -5.74 -15.70
C ALA A 71 -5.64 -6.31 -14.67
N ASP A 72 -5.51 -7.63 -14.66
CA ASP A 72 -4.54 -8.34 -13.83
C ASP A 72 -3.11 -7.91 -14.12
N LEU A 73 -2.21 -8.13 -13.17
CA LEU A 73 -0.80 -7.82 -13.32
C LEU A 73 -0.18 -8.65 -14.44
N ASN A 74 0.09 -8.01 -15.55
CA ASN A 74 0.83 -8.54 -16.68
C ASN A 74 1.73 -7.45 -17.29
N GLU A 75 2.51 -7.79 -18.30
CA GLU A 75 3.43 -6.85 -18.93
C GLU A 75 2.68 -5.62 -19.49
N THR A 76 1.60 -5.86 -20.24
CA THR A 76 0.84 -4.80 -20.90
C THR A 76 0.15 -3.87 -19.89
N SER A 77 -0.46 -4.42 -18.83
CA SER A 77 -1.12 -3.61 -17.80
C SER A 77 -0.11 -2.77 -17.01
N LEU A 78 1.08 -3.34 -16.74
CA LEU A 78 2.14 -2.62 -16.06
C LEU A 78 2.75 -1.51 -16.94
N GLU A 79 2.99 -1.78 -18.22
CA GLU A 79 3.46 -0.78 -19.18
C GLU A 79 2.46 0.36 -19.32
N GLN A 80 1.16 0.06 -19.47
CA GLN A 80 0.12 1.08 -19.57
C GLN A 80 0.05 1.94 -18.29
N SER A 81 0.14 1.30 -17.13
CA SER A 81 0.16 2.03 -15.84
C SER A 81 1.33 3.00 -15.74
N LEU A 82 2.52 2.60 -16.21
CA LEU A 82 3.71 3.47 -16.22
C LEU A 82 3.59 4.63 -17.23
N ILE A 83 2.93 4.39 -18.37
CA ILE A 83 2.61 5.44 -19.34
C ILE A 83 1.63 6.45 -18.74
N ASP A 84 0.55 5.96 -18.10
CA ASP A 84 -0.46 6.82 -17.50
C ASP A 84 0.11 7.65 -16.35
N ILE A 85 1.00 7.08 -15.52
CA ILE A 85 1.75 7.82 -14.49
C ILE A 85 2.55 8.96 -15.13
N GLY A 86 3.27 8.71 -16.23
CA GLY A 86 4.04 9.72 -16.93
C GLY A 86 3.18 10.82 -17.57
N GLN A 87 1.89 10.55 -17.76
CA GLN A 87 0.93 11.48 -18.34
C GLN A 87 0.17 12.31 -17.31
N MET A 88 0.34 12.07 -16.01
CA MET A 88 -0.31 12.83 -14.94
C MET A 88 -0.02 14.34 -15.07
N THR A 89 -1.02 15.14 -14.73
CA THR A 89 -0.97 16.59 -14.79
C THR A 89 -1.15 17.23 -13.41
N ASP A 90 -0.66 18.46 -13.29
CA ASP A 90 -0.92 19.31 -12.11
C ASP A 90 -2.33 19.94 -12.16
N GLU A 91 -2.64 20.79 -11.19
CA GLU A 91 -3.91 21.52 -11.11
C GLU A 91 -4.16 22.46 -12.31
N ARG A 92 -3.11 22.84 -13.04
CA ARG A 92 -3.17 23.73 -14.20
C ARG A 92 -3.14 22.99 -15.53
N GLY A 93 -3.13 21.65 -15.50
CA GLY A 93 -3.06 20.81 -16.70
C GLY A 93 -1.65 20.65 -17.27
N LEU A 94 -0.61 21.09 -16.56
CA LEU A 94 0.78 20.90 -16.98
C LEU A 94 1.25 19.51 -16.60
N ARG A 95 1.96 18.82 -17.49
CA ARG A 95 2.55 17.50 -17.21
C ARG A 95 3.64 17.61 -16.17
N ILE A 96 3.55 16.77 -15.14
CA ILE A 96 4.52 16.72 -14.02
C ILE A 96 5.62 15.68 -14.23
N ALA A 97 5.54 14.88 -15.31
CA ALA A 97 6.50 13.84 -15.66
C ALA A 97 6.79 12.87 -14.49
N ALA A 98 5.75 12.47 -13.78
CA ALA A 98 5.82 11.51 -12.69
C ALA A 98 6.38 10.17 -13.15
N ARG A 99 7.02 9.43 -12.22
CA ARG A 99 7.59 8.10 -12.48
C ARG A 99 7.17 7.12 -11.41
N GLY A 100 6.91 5.88 -11.82
CA GLY A 100 6.72 4.78 -10.89
C GLY A 100 8.04 4.41 -10.21
N VAL A 101 8.04 4.34 -8.88
CA VAL A 101 9.26 4.09 -8.09
C VAL A 101 9.27 2.71 -7.49
N LYS A 102 8.15 2.26 -6.95
CA LYS A 102 8.02 0.99 -6.25
C LYS A 102 6.64 0.39 -6.45
N MET A 103 6.59 -0.91 -6.65
CA MET A 103 5.33 -1.65 -6.72
C MET A 103 4.99 -2.32 -5.38
N ILE A 104 3.72 -2.31 -5.00
CA ILE A 104 3.17 -3.03 -3.84
C ILE A 104 2.17 -4.05 -4.37
N ILE A 105 2.30 -5.29 -3.94
CA ILE A 105 1.49 -6.41 -4.42
C ILE A 105 1.06 -7.34 -3.27
N PRO A 106 -0.04 -8.08 -3.42
CA PRO A 106 -0.39 -9.18 -2.54
C PRO A 106 0.57 -10.38 -2.70
N SER A 107 0.45 -11.35 -1.82
CA SER A 107 1.30 -12.56 -1.84
C SER A 107 1.12 -13.43 -3.09
N GLU A 108 -0.07 -13.42 -3.66
CA GLU A 108 -0.47 -14.22 -4.82
C GLU A 108 0.28 -13.79 -6.09
N LEU A 109 0.54 -12.48 -6.23
CA LEU A 109 1.22 -11.92 -7.39
C LEU A 109 2.75 -11.94 -7.32
N GLN A 110 3.36 -12.41 -6.21
CA GLN A 110 4.81 -12.32 -6.00
C GLN A 110 5.64 -13.00 -7.10
N PHE A 111 5.23 -14.18 -7.58
CA PHE A 111 5.96 -14.90 -8.62
C PHE A 111 5.77 -14.30 -10.02
N THR A 112 4.62 -13.70 -10.27
CA THR A 112 4.34 -12.95 -11.49
C THR A 112 5.19 -11.68 -11.53
N ALA A 113 5.21 -10.93 -10.43
CA ALA A 113 6.04 -9.73 -10.31
C ALA A 113 7.54 -10.04 -10.44
N GLU A 114 8.03 -11.14 -9.85
CA GLU A 114 9.43 -11.55 -9.99
C GLU A 114 9.80 -11.81 -11.45
N ARG A 115 8.92 -12.51 -12.19
CA ARG A 115 9.14 -12.76 -13.62
C ARG A 115 9.13 -11.47 -14.44
N LEU A 116 8.17 -10.56 -14.18
CA LEU A 116 8.07 -9.30 -14.91
C LEU A 116 9.23 -8.35 -14.62
N MET A 117 9.69 -8.31 -13.36
CA MET A 117 10.68 -7.33 -12.91
C MET A 117 12.13 -7.79 -13.02
N LYS A 118 12.40 -9.09 -13.25
CA LYS A 118 13.78 -9.60 -13.28
C LYS A 118 14.12 -10.45 -14.50
N SER A 119 13.15 -10.90 -15.28
CA SER A 119 13.43 -11.63 -16.51
C SER A 119 14.06 -10.68 -17.54
N GLN A 120 15.17 -11.10 -18.16
CA GLN A 120 15.79 -10.35 -19.27
C GLN A 120 15.00 -10.48 -20.57
N GLY A 121 14.36 -11.62 -20.79
CA GLY A 121 13.49 -11.88 -21.93
C GLY A 121 12.02 -11.67 -21.56
N ARG A 122 11.22 -11.33 -22.57
CA ARG A 122 9.78 -11.17 -22.44
C ARG A 122 9.13 -12.49 -22.03
N THR A 123 8.28 -12.46 -21.01
CA THR A 123 7.59 -13.65 -20.53
C THR A 123 6.44 -14.04 -21.46
N GLY A 124 6.39 -15.32 -21.86
CA GLY A 124 5.27 -15.86 -22.62
C GLY A 124 5.43 -15.80 -24.15
N THR A 125 6.56 -15.37 -24.68
CA THR A 125 6.87 -15.40 -26.12
C THR A 125 7.91 -16.48 -26.43
N ALA A 126 7.81 -17.06 -27.63
CA ALA A 126 8.84 -17.98 -28.15
C ALA A 126 10.04 -17.25 -28.75
N ASP A 127 9.88 -15.95 -29.02
CA ASP A 127 10.90 -15.09 -29.58
C ASP A 127 11.81 -14.52 -28.48
N ASN A 128 13.03 -14.16 -28.86
CA ASN A 128 14.03 -13.59 -27.94
C ASN A 128 13.81 -12.09 -27.74
N ASP A 129 12.57 -11.71 -27.41
CA ASP A 129 12.19 -10.33 -27.19
C ASP A 129 12.75 -9.81 -25.84
N ILE A 130 13.14 -8.57 -25.82
CA ILE A 130 13.67 -7.90 -24.62
C ILE A 130 12.50 -7.52 -23.70
N ASN A 131 12.65 -7.78 -22.42
CA ASN A 131 11.77 -7.21 -21.40
C ASN A 131 12.05 -5.70 -21.25
N ALA A 132 11.16 -4.87 -21.77
CA ALA A 132 11.32 -3.42 -21.79
C ALA A 132 11.36 -2.81 -20.37
N ILE A 133 10.57 -3.33 -19.45
CA ILE A 133 10.49 -2.86 -18.05
C ILE A 133 11.85 -2.96 -17.36
N VAL A 134 12.52 -4.11 -17.52
CA VAL A 134 13.85 -4.37 -16.94
C VAL A 134 14.92 -3.57 -17.67
N SER A 135 14.88 -3.57 -19.01
CA SER A 135 15.88 -2.91 -19.85
C SER A 135 15.91 -1.39 -19.65
N MET A 136 14.75 -0.76 -19.46
CA MET A 136 14.61 0.67 -19.20
C MET A 136 14.83 1.05 -17.74
N GLY A 137 14.95 0.08 -16.83
CA GLY A 137 15.06 0.32 -15.39
C GLY A 137 13.82 0.96 -14.78
N MET A 138 12.63 0.63 -15.31
CA MET A 138 11.37 1.10 -14.77
C MET A 138 11.15 0.52 -13.36
N VAL A 139 10.49 1.28 -12.47
CA VAL A 139 10.26 0.89 -11.06
C VAL A 139 11.57 0.53 -10.34
N PRO A 140 12.48 1.50 -10.13
CA PRO A 140 13.86 1.25 -9.69
C PRO A 140 13.98 0.64 -8.28
N GLN A 141 12.96 0.79 -7.42
CA GLN A 141 12.94 0.16 -6.09
C GLN A 141 12.30 -1.24 -6.10
N GLY A 142 11.95 -1.75 -7.28
CA GLY A 142 11.35 -3.07 -7.44
C GLY A 142 9.97 -3.17 -6.81
N TYR A 143 9.64 -4.36 -6.31
CA TYR A 143 8.35 -4.61 -5.68
C TYR A 143 8.47 -4.99 -4.20
N ARG A 144 7.37 -4.84 -3.46
CA ARG A 144 7.20 -5.32 -2.08
C ARG A 144 5.90 -6.10 -1.96
N VAL A 145 6.00 -7.29 -1.41
CA VAL A 145 4.83 -8.11 -1.05
C VAL A 145 4.26 -7.59 0.27
N ASN A 146 2.96 -7.35 0.29
CA ASN A 146 2.21 -6.98 1.49
C ASN A 146 1.11 -8.01 1.76
N ASN A 147 1.31 -8.83 2.78
CA ASN A 147 0.43 -9.93 3.15
C ASN A 147 -0.89 -9.48 3.82
N TYR A 148 -1.09 -8.17 3.99
CA TYR A 148 -2.32 -7.61 4.55
C TYR A 148 -3.28 -7.09 3.49
N LEU A 149 -2.89 -7.13 2.22
CA LEU A 149 -3.80 -6.89 1.10
C LEU A 149 -4.80 -8.05 1.03
N THR A 150 -6.07 -7.75 0.95
CA THR A 150 -7.15 -8.73 0.87
C THR A 150 -7.54 -9.05 -0.56
N ASP A 151 -7.27 -8.13 -1.47
CA ASP A 151 -7.44 -8.31 -2.89
C ASP A 151 -6.23 -9.08 -3.45
N THR A 152 -6.49 -10.16 -4.20
CA THR A 152 -5.48 -11.12 -4.65
C THR A 152 -4.81 -10.76 -5.96
N ASP A 153 -5.42 -9.87 -6.73
CA ASP A 153 -5.03 -9.48 -8.09
C ASP A 153 -4.77 -7.97 -8.26
N ALA A 154 -5.14 -7.16 -7.26
CA ALA A 154 -4.79 -5.75 -7.24
C ALA A 154 -3.29 -5.50 -7.09
N PHE A 155 -2.77 -4.51 -7.80
CA PHE A 155 -1.41 -4.03 -7.62
C PHE A 155 -1.36 -2.50 -7.57
N TYR A 156 -0.34 -1.99 -6.87
CA TYR A 156 -0.18 -0.56 -6.65
C TYR A 156 1.22 -0.12 -6.99
N ILE A 157 1.37 1.07 -7.57
CA ILE A 157 2.66 1.66 -7.92
C ILE A 157 2.80 3.00 -7.18
N LEU A 158 3.79 3.11 -6.30
CA LEU A 158 4.16 4.38 -5.70
C LEU A 158 4.93 5.21 -6.72
N THR A 159 4.59 6.48 -6.81
CA THR A 159 5.26 7.44 -7.69
C THR A 159 6.32 8.25 -6.93
N ASP A 160 7.11 9.02 -7.65
CA ASP A 160 8.09 9.96 -7.10
C ASP A 160 7.49 11.30 -6.63
N ILE A 161 6.16 11.45 -6.76
CA ILE A 161 5.47 12.66 -6.34
C ILE A 161 5.46 12.74 -4.81
N PRO A 162 5.88 13.88 -4.24
CA PRO A 162 5.89 14.06 -2.81
C PRO A 162 4.45 14.13 -2.25
N ASN A 163 4.32 13.83 -0.97
CA ASN A 163 3.05 13.95 -0.24
C ASN A 163 1.93 12.97 -0.64
N GLY A 164 2.24 11.86 -1.26
CA GLY A 164 1.28 10.77 -1.49
C GLY A 164 0.77 10.17 -0.18
N MET A 165 1.01 8.89 0.03
CA MET A 165 0.63 8.19 1.27
C MET A 165 1.40 8.72 2.49
N LYS A 166 0.67 8.99 3.58
CA LYS A 166 1.23 9.51 4.83
C LYS A 166 0.76 8.72 6.04
N MET A 167 1.66 8.61 7.00
CA MET A 167 1.37 8.15 8.34
C MET A 167 1.54 9.32 9.31
N PHE A 168 0.51 9.63 10.07
CA PHE A 168 0.52 10.61 11.12
C PHE A 168 0.60 9.90 12.48
N ASN A 169 1.73 10.01 13.15
CA ASN A 169 1.92 9.46 14.48
C ASN A 169 1.72 10.57 15.53
N ARG A 170 0.57 10.55 16.21
CA ARG A 170 0.24 11.53 17.24
C ARG A 170 0.80 11.16 18.61
N ALA A 171 0.78 9.88 18.97
CA ALA A 171 1.35 9.38 20.20
C ALA A 171 2.02 8.03 19.92
N PRO A 172 3.33 7.90 20.22
CA PRO A 172 4.02 6.63 20.07
C PRO A 172 3.46 5.56 20.99
N LEU A 173 3.79 4.31 20.73
CA LEU A 173 3.40 3.20 21.57
C LEU A 173 3.94 3.40 22.98
N THR A 174 3.05 3.48 23.95
CA THR A 174 3.35 3.50 25.37
C THR A 174 2.74 2.29 26.04
N THR A 175 3.47 1.68 26.95
CA THR A 175 3.01 0.56 27.76
C THR A 175 3.03 0.94 29.23
N ALA A 176 2.05 0.48 29.99
CA ALA A 176 1.98 0.64 31.42
C ALA A 176 1.51 -0.66 32.07
N MET A 177 1.96 -0.87 33.27
CA MET A 177 1.57 -1.99 34.11
C MET A 177 1.06 -1.44 35.44
N GLU A 178 -0.07 -1.94 35.89
CA GLU A 178 -0.72 -1.53 37.13
C GLU A 178 -1.23 -2.76 37.88
N GLY A 179 -0.99 -2.82 39.17
CA GLY A 179 -1.56 -3.83 40.04
C GLY A 179 -2.94 -3.36 40.52
N ASP A 180 -3.91 -4.24 40.48
CA ASP A 180 -5.23 -4.01 41.06
C ASP A 180 -5.21 -4.42 42.53
N PHE A 181 -5.38 -3.46 43.42
CA PHE A 181 -5.31 -3.68 44.88
C PHE A 181 -6.45 -4.61 45.37
N ASP A 182 -7.64 -4.49 44.79
CA ASP A 182 -8.83 -5.23 45.26
C ASP A 182 -8.80 -6.70 44.85
N THR A 183 -8.27 -7.01 43.67
CA THR A 183 -8.26 -8.37 43.12
C THR A 183 -6.89 -9.03 43.12
N GLY A 184 -5.81 -8.29 43.42
CA GLY A 184 -4.44 -8.80 43.35
C GLY A 184 -3.94 -9.08 41.91
N ASN A 185 -4.74 -8.72 40.89
CA ASN A 185 -4.40 -8.96 39.49
C ASN A 185 -3.46 -7.88 38.94
N VAL A 186 -2.63 -8.25 37.97
CA VAL A 186 -1.79 -7.33 37.22
C VAL A 186 -2.42 -7.04 35.87
N ARG A 187 -2.58 -5.75 35.54
CA ARG A 187 -3.13 -5.29 34.27
C ARG A 187 -2.04 -4.66 33.41
N TYR A 188 -1.95 -5.10 32.18
CA TYR A 188 -1.07 -4.49 31.18
C TYR A 188 -1.90 -3.64 30.24
N LYS A 189 -1.41 -2.44 29.94
CA LYS A 189 -2.02 -1.48 29.02
C LYS A 189 -1.01 -1.07 27.98
N ALA A 190 -1.41 -1.09 26.72
CA ALA A 190 -0.67 -0.50 25.63
C ALA A 190 -1.55 0.52 24.92
N ARG A 191 -0.99 1.67 24.56
CA ARG A 191 -1.69 2.76 23.87
C ARG A 191 -0.79 3.38 22.82
N GLU A 192 -1.33 3.57 21.62
CA GLU A 192 -0.77 4.41 20.57
C GLU A 192 -1.88 5.17 19.85
N ARG A 193 -1.52 6.28 19.19
CA ARG A 193 -2.46 7.07 18.37
C ARG A 193 -1.78 7.42 17.05
N TYR A 194 -2.33 6.93 15.98
CA TYR A 194 -1.86 7.16 14.61
C TYR A 194 -3.05 7.27 13.65
N SER A 195 -2.78 7.80 12.47
CA SER A 195 -3.71 7.81 11.34
C SER A 195 -2.92 7.59 10.06
N PHE A 196 -3.55 6.95 9.08
CA PHE A 196 -3.04 6.81 7.72
C PHE A 196 -3.94 7.60 6.79
N GLY A 197 -3.37 8.16 5.75
CA GLY A 197 -4.12 8.93 4.77
C GLY A 197 -3.26 9.24 3.55
N VAL A 198 -3.90 9.85 2.57
CA VAL A 198 -3.30 10.31 1.32
C VAL A 198 -3.50 11.81 1.24
N SER A 199 -2.45 12.55 0.91
CA SER A 199 -2.57 14.00 0.72
C SER A 199 -2.61 14.39 -0.75
N ASP A 200 -1.97 13.60 -1.63
CA ASP A 200 -2.02 13.80 -3.07
C ASP A 200 -2.25 12.43 -3.74
N PRO A 201 -3.39 12.25 -4.44
CA PRO A 201 -3.69 10.99 -5.12
C PRO A 201 -2.72 10.66 -6.27
N ARG A 202 -1.95 11.65 -6.77
CA ARG A 202 -0.89 11.42 -7.76
C ARG A 202 0.31 10.64 -7.20
N GLY A 203 0.44 10.58 -5.88
CA GLY A 203 1.53 9.87 -5.20
C GLY A 203 1.42 8.34 -5.29
N ILE A 204 0.30 7.82 -5.77
CA ILE A 204 0.06 6.39 -5.92
C ILE A 204 -0.84 6.12 -7.13
N PHE A 205 -0.57 5.03 -7.82
CA PHE A 205 -1.39 4.48 -8.89
C PHE A 205 -1.86 3.10 -8.47
N GLY A 206 -3.14 2.78 -8.61
CA GLY A 206 -3.71 1.50 -8.21
C GLY A 206 -4.49 0.86 -9.34
N VAL A 207 -4.40 -0.47 -9.45
CA VAL A 207 -5.16 -1.28 -10.40
C VAL A 207 -5.80 -2.42 -9.63
N GLU A 208 -7.08 -2.62 -9.83
CA GLU A 208 -7.87 -3.57 -9.07
C GLU A 208 -7.75 -5.02 -9.57
N GLY A 209 -7.33 -5.22 -10.81
CA GLY A 209 -7.43 -6.53 -11.46
C GLY A 209 -8.83 -6.81 -12.02
N THR A 210 -9.08 -8.05 -12.48
CA THR A 210 -10.37 -8.47 -13.09
C THR A 210 -10.77 -9.87 -12.64
#